data_02a4e1f0705185a8d4b242cef4a7fc4b
#
_entry.id   02a4e1f0705185a8d4b242cef4a7fc4b
#
_cell.length_a   1.000
_cell.length_b   1.000
_cell.length_c   1.000
_cell.angle_alpha   90.00
_cell.angle_beta   90.00
_cell.angle_gamma   90.00
#
_symmetry.space_group_name_H-M   'P 1'
#
loop_
_entity.id
_entity.type
_entity.pdbx_description
1 polymer ?
#
loop_
_entity_poly.entity_id
_entity_poly.type
_entity_poly.pdbx_seq_one_letter_code
_entity_poly.pdbx_strand_id
1 'polypeptide(L)'
;MRRTIAAALALIIAAALVAESADAQTRHHRREREPKETERAAPTVSTDKRDTMVAQPAAFAGKPYWLALAQCGGAYFKLNVLYTGLAVQARAVKPDPKLNTEYTKKLNDAIKTATAFFTGAERFLMTDRGIERIDAVLIYNEQSRAVADRIKTIDAALSAAKACPALYQACQDAHVKACSEALAPIG
;
A
#
# COMPACT_ATOMS: atom_id res chain seq x y z
N MET A 1 -3.22 51.08 -25.34
CA MET A 1 -3.35 50.44 -24.04
C MET A 1 -2.83 48.97 -23.91
N ARG A 2 -2.44 48.26 -25.02
CA ARG A 2 -1.93 46.86 -24.94
C ARG A 2 -0.41 46.74 -24.71
N ARG A 3 0.39 47.82 -24.88
CA ARG A 3 1.87 47.76 -24.71
C ARG A 3 2.36 48.00 -23.29
N THR A 4 1.56 48.58 -22.42
CA THR A 4 1.94 48.89 -21.03
C THR A 4 1.74 47.71 -20.09
N ILE A 5 0.90 46.76 -20.39
CA ILE A 5 0.65 45.58 -19.57
C ILE A 5 1.79 44.55 -19.72
N ALA A 6 2.39 44.43 -20.91
CA ALA A 6 3.48 43.49 -21.14
C ALA A 6 4.78 43.86 -20.41
N ALA A 7 5.05 45.16 -20.21
CA ALA A 7 6.22 45.59 -19.48
C ALA A 7 6.14 45.41 -17.98
N ALA A 8 4.94 45.49 -17.40
CA ALA A 8 4.72 45.25 -15.97
C ALA A 8 4.86 43.77 -15.58
N LEU A 9 4.44 42.84 -16.46
CA LEU A 9 4.59 41.41 -16.20
C LEU A 9 6.06 40.94 -16.24
N ALA A 10 6.87 41.53 -17.13
CA ALA A 10 8.29 41.18 -17.24
C ALA A 10 9.11 41.57 -15.99
N LEU A 11 8.73 42.67 -15.34
CA LEU A 11 9.40 43.14 -14.12
C LEU A 11 9.06 42.28 -12.88
N ILE A 12 7.88 41.73 -12.80
CA ILE A 12 7.47 40.87 -11.69
C ILE A 12 8.19 39.49 -11.76
N ILE A 13 8.42 38.97 -12.97
CA ILE A 13 9.12 37.69 -13.16
C ILE A 13 10.61 37.82 -12.83
N ALA A 14 11.23 38.97 -13.14
CA ALA A 14 12.63 39.19 -12.81
C ALA A 14 12.90 39.37 -11.30
N ALA A 15 11.94 39.93 -10.54
CA ALA A 15 12.05 40.06 -9.09
C ALA A 15 11.89 38.72 -8.36
N ALA A 16 11.07 37.79 -8.87
CA ALA A 16 10.91 36.47 -8.31
C ALA A 16 12.16 35.57 -8.46
N LEU A 17 12.90 35.72 -9.56
CA LEU A 17 14.10 34.92 -9.82
C LEU A 17 15.31 35.34 -8.96
N VAL A 18 15.36 36.57 -8.47
CA VAL A 18 16.46 37.05 -7.60
C VAL A 18 16.24 36.65 -6.14
N ALA A 19 14.98 36.47 -5.70
CA ALA A 19 14.69 36.05 -4.34
C ALA A 19 14.98 34.54 -4.10
N GLU A 20 14.89 33.69 -5.11
CA GLU A 20 15.21 32.26 -4.97
C GLU A 20 16.71 31.95 -4.85
N SER A 21 17.58 32.82 -5.36
CA SER A 21 19.04 32.60 -5.29
C SER A 21 19.64 32.87 -3.91
N ALA A 22 19.03 33.70 -3.08
CA ALA A 22 19.50 33.99 -1.73
C ALA A 22 19.14 32.90 -0.71
N ASP A 23 18.03 32.19 -0.92
CA ASP A 23 17.57 31.12 -0.02
C ASP A 23 18.28 29.76 -0.27
N ALA A 24 18.83 29.58 -1.49
CA ALA A 24 19.53 28.36 -1.85
C ALA A 24 20.89 28.20 -1.14
N GLN A 25 21.58 29.30 -0.83
CA GLN A 25 22.88 29.24 -0.17
C GLN A 25 22.80 28.97 1.34
N THR A 26 21.72 29.34 2.01
CA THR A 26 21.52 29.08 3.45
C THR A 26 21.04 27.67 3.74
N ARG A 27 20.43 27.00 2.75
CA ARG A 27 19.94 25.60 2.93
C ARG A 27 21.02 24.54 2.74
N HIS A 28 22.12 24.83 2.04
CA HIS A 28 23.20 23.86 1.84
C HIS A 28 23.99 23.53 3.13
N HIS A 29 24.10 24.46 4.07
CA HIS A 29 24.80 24.18 5.33
C HIS A 29 23.97 23.47 6.41
N ARG A 30 22.66 23.35 6.25
CA ARG A 30 21.79 22.67 7.23
C ARG A 30 21.51 21.21 6.90
N ARG A 31 21.88 20.73 5.69
CA ARG A 31 21.61 19.35 5.23
C ARG A 31 22.65 18.31 5.65
N GLU A 32 23.76 18.72 6.25
CA GLU A 32 24.84 17.78 6.62
C GLU A 32 24.67 17.10 7.98
N ARG A 33 23.55 17.28 8.67
CA ARG A 33 23.31 16.63 9.97
C ARG A 33 21.91 16.03 10.15
N GLU A 34 21.22 15.66 9.09
CA GLU A 34 20.16 14.65 9.27
C GLU A 34 20.85 13.30 9.47
N PRO A 35 20.67 12.63 10.64
CA PRO A 35 21.13 11.27 10.80
C PRO A 35 20.49 10.50 9.64
N LYS A 36 21.28 9.80 8.82
CA LYS A 36 20.77 8.79 7.92
C LYS A 36 19.89 7.90 8.78
N GLU A 37 18.58 8.02 8.68
CA GLU A 37 17.63 7.08 9.24
C GLU A 37 18.02 5.74 8.66
N THR A 38 18.77 4.98 9.46
CA THR A 38 19.22 3.65 9.06
C THR A 38 17.95 2.86 8.86
N GLU A 39 17.59 2.60 7.63
CA GLU A 39 16.41 1.82 7.26
C GLU A 39 16.51 0.49 8.03
N ARG A 40 15.71 0.38 9.09
CA ARG A 40 15.73 -0.80 9.95
C ARG A 40 15.24 -1.97 9.12
N ALA A 41 16.11 -2.95 8.88
CA ALA A 41 15.72 -4.18 8.22
C ALA A 41 14.64 -4.90 9.02
N ALA A 42 13.67 -5.48 8.33
CA ALA A 42 12.66 -6.30 8.97
C ALA A 42 13.31 -7.51 9.67
N PRO A 43 12.93 -7.81 10.92
CA PRO A 43 13.47 -8.97 11.60
C PRO A 43 13.06 -10.26 10.89
N THR A 44 13.93 -11.26 10.91
CA THR A 44 13.64 -12.57 10.37
C THR A 44 12.62 -13.28 11.25
N VAL A 45 11.50 -13.72 10.65
CA VAL A 45 10.45 -14.45 11.34
C VAL A 45 10.41 -15.88 10.85
N SER A 46 10.29 -16.83 11.80
CA SER A 46 10.11 -18.24 11.46
C SER A 46 8.87 -18.42 10.59
N THR A 47 9.01 -19.21 9.54
CA THR A 47 7.90 -19.64 8.68
C THR A 47 7.32 -20.98 9.13
N ASP A 48 7.62 -21.44 10.35
CA ASP A 48 6.98 -22.61 10.93
C ASP A 48 5.45 -22.43 10.98
N LYS A 49 4.74 -23.52 11.18
CA LYS A 49 3.28 -23.52 11.04
C LYS A 49 2.53 -23.33 12.36
N ARG A 50 3.06 -22.59 13.32
CA ARG A 50 2.38 -22.41 14.61
C ARG A 50 1.00 -21.77 14.52
N ASP A 51 0.81 -20.91 13.51
CA ASP A 51 -0.45 -20.23 13.24
C ASP A 51 -1.32 -20.94 12.16
N THR A 52 -1.02 -22.19 11.81
CA THR A 52 -1.79 -22.96 10.83
C THR A 52 -2.96 -23.73 11.45
N MET A 53 -3.55 -23.21 12.51
CA MET A 53 -4.72 -23.83 13.15
C MET A 53 -6.00 -23.70 12.32
N VAL A 54 -5.95 -22.90 11.26
CA VAL A 54 -7.06 -22.65 10.33
C VAL A 54 -6.82 -23.43 9.04
N ALA A 55 -7.84 -24.13 8.55
CA ALA A 55 -7.79 -24.77 7.24
C ALA A 55 -7.55 -23.71 6.16
N GLN A 56 -6.47 -23.90 5.38
CA GLN A 56 -6.09 -22.94 4.35
C GLN A 56 -6.53 -23.43 2.96
N PRO A 57 -6.97 -22.52 2.06
CA PRO A 57 -7.13 -22.82 0.65
C PRO A 57 -5.83 -23.40 0.05
N ALA A 58 -5.97 -24.30 -0.93
CA ALA A 58 -4.84 -25.00 -1.55
C ALA A 58 -3.73 -24.05 -2.05
N ALA A 59 -4.10 -22.84 -2.51
CA ALA A 59 -3.15 -21.82 -2.97
C ALA A 59 -2.19 -21.34 -1.87
N PHE A 60 -2.54 -21.52 -0.61
CA PHE A 60 -1.76 -21.11 0.56
C PHE A 60 -1.31 -22.30 1.41
N ALA A 61 -1.53 -23.53 0.94
CA ALA A 61 -1.15 -24.73 1.68
C ALA A 61 0.34 -24.70 2.06
N GLY A 62 0.59 -24.97 3.33
CA GLY A 62 1.96 -25.00 3.86
C GLY A 62 2.58 -23.65 4.22
N LYS A 63 1.90 -22.53 3.97
CA LYS A 63 2.38 -21.21 4.41
C LYS A 63 1.84 -20.89 5.81
N PRO A 64 2.60 -20.14 6.62
CA PRO A 64 2.05 -19.52 7.83
C PRO A 64 0.88 -18.61 7.47
N TYR A 65 -0.11 -18.53 8.37
CA TYR A 65 -1.34 -17.79 8.06
C TYR A 65 -1.06 -16.28 7.85
N TRP A 66 -0.23 -15.68 8.72
CA TRP A 66 0.18 -14.29 8.59
C TRP A 66 0.81 -13.97 7.22
N LEU A 67 1.62 -14.92 6.69
CA LEU A 67 2.29 -14.75 5.39
C LEU A 67 1.27 -14.77 4.24
N ALA A 68 0.31 -15.69 4.28
CA ALA A 68 -0.77 -15.75 3.31
C ALA A 68 -1.61 -14.46 3.31
N LEU A 69 -1.94 -13.93 4.50
CA LEU A 69 -2.65 -12.65 4.64
C LEU A 69 -1.81 -11.48 4.09
N ALA A 70 -0.52 -11.40 4.42
CA ALA A 70 0.36 -10.35 3.89
C ALA A 70 0.45 -10.38 2.35
N GLN A 71 0.52 -11.57 1.76
CA GLN A 71 0.53 -11.75 0.30
C GLN A 71 -0.79 -11.32 -0.34
N CYS A 72 -1.93 -11.64 0.27
CA CYS A 72 -3.22 -11.15 -0.16
C CYS A 72 -3.32 -9.62 -0.08
N GLY A 73 -2.89 -9.03 1.02
CA GLY A 73 -2.81 -7.58 1.18
C GLY A 73 -1.99 -6.93 0.06
N GLY A 74 -0.84 -7.51 -0.29
CA GLY A 74 0.02 -7.06 -1.39
C GLY A 74 -0.66 -7.10 -2.76
N ALA A 75 -1.42 -8.15 -3.05
CA ALA A 75 -2.19 -8.26 -4.30
C ALA A 75 -3.28 -7.19 -4.41
N TYR A 76 -4.07 -6.97 -3.35
CA TYR A 76 -5.08 -5.92 -3.31
C TYR A 76 -4.49 -4.51 -3.29
N PHE A 77 -3.38 -4.29 -2.59
CA PHE A 77 -2.67 -3.03 -2.65
C PHE A 77 -2.21 -2.71 -4.07
N LYS A 78 -1.71 -3.71 -4.81
CA LYS A 78 -1.36 -3.52 -6.23
C LYS A 78 -2.56 -3.20 -7.10
N LEU A 79 -3.72 -3.81 -6.87
CA LEU A 79 -4.97 -3.43 -7.55
C LEU A 79 -5.32 -1.96 -7.30
N ASN A 80 -5.21 -1.47 -6.05
CA ASN A 80 -5.41 -0.06 -5.75
C ASN A 80 -4.49 0.84 -6.58
N VAL A 81 -3.19 0.54 -6.64
CA VAL A 81 -2.21 1.32 -7.43
C VAL A 81 -2.57 1.34 -8.91
N LEU A 82 -2.93 0.19 -9.49
CA LEU A 82 -3.28 0.07 -10.90
C LEU A 82 -4.58 0.81 -11.24
N TYR A 83 -5.62 0.69 -10.41
CA TYR A 83 -6.86 1.44 -10.58
C TYR A 83 -6.69 2.94 -10.35
N THR A 84 -5.78 3.35 -9.48
CA THR A 84 -5.41 4.77 -9.32
C THR A 84 -4.87 5.33 -10.64
N GLY A 85 -3.97 4.62 -11.31
CA GLY A 85 -3.47 5.01 -12.62
C GLY A 85 -4.58 5.17 -13.66
N LEU A 86 -5.52 4.22 -13.74
CA LEU A 86 -6.66 4.29 -14.64
C LEU A 86 -7.63 5.43 -14.31
N ALA A 87 -7.89 5.69 -13.02
CA ALA A 87 -8.73 6.81 -12.60
C ALA A 87 -8.13 8.16 -13.00
N VAL A 88 -6.80 8.31 -12.86
CA VAL A 88 -6.07 9.49 -13.32
C VAL A 88 -6.17 9.65 -14.85
N GLN A 89 -5.98 8.59 -15.60
CA GLN A 89 -6.15 8.62 -17.08
C GLN A 89 -7.56 8.99 -17.50
N ALA A 90 -8.58 8.39 -16.87
CA ALA A 90 -9.99 8.68 -17.15
C ALA A 90 -10.40 10.12 -16.80
N ARG A 91 -9.65 10.79 -15.94
CA ARG A 91 -9.87 12.19 -15.56
C ARG A 91 -9.11 13.17 -16.43
N ALA A 92 -7.82 12.92 -16.66
CA ALA A 92 -6.90 13.93 -17.20
C ALA A 92 -6.61 13.76 -18.69
N VAL A 93 -6.49 12.54 -19.20
CA VAL A 93 -6.03 12.27 -20.57
C VAL A 93 -7.20 12.13 -21.53
N LYS A 94 -8.21 11.37 -21.15
CA LYS A 94 -9.46 11.17 -21.93
C LYS A 94 -10.63 11.25 -20.96
N PRO A 95 -11.17 12.47 -20.71
CA PRO A 95 -12.20 12.65 -19.70
C PRO A 95 -13.42 11.75 -19.93
N ASP A 96 -13.63 10.81 -19.01
CA ASP A 96 -14.78 9.92 -18.95
C ASP A 96 -15.27 9.83 -17.51
N PRO A 97 -16.32 10.59 -17.14
CA PRO A 97 -16.83 10.62 -15.76
C PRO A 97 -17.31 9.25 -15.25
N LYS A 98 -17.86 8.41 -16.13
CA LYS A 98 -18.34 7.07 -15.75
C LYS A 98 -17.19 6.15 -15.40
N LEU A 99 -16.18 6.07 -16.27
CA LEU A 99 -14.97 5.28 -16.01
C LEU A 99 -14.20 5.80 -14.80
N ASN A 100 -14.10 7.13 -14.62
CA ASN A 100 -13.46 7.69 -13.45
C ASN A 100 -14.18 7.27 -12.15
N THR A 101 -15.51 7.31 -12.12
CA THR A 101 -16.31 6.88 -10.96
C THR A 101 -16.12 5.39 -10.70
N GLU A 102 -16.16 4.56 -11.74
CA GLU A 102 -15.96 3.11 -11.63
C GLU A 102 -14.57 2.78 -11.07
N TYR A 103 -13.51 3.37 -11.63
CA TYR A 103 -12.15 3.11 -11.17
C TYR A 103 -11.92 3.65 -9.76
N THR A 104 -12.51 4.79 -9.40
CA THR A 104 -12.45 5.34 -8.03
C THR A 104 -13.10 4.40 -7.04
N LYS A 105 -14.23 3.78 -7.37
CA LYS A 105 -14.85 2.76 -6.53
C LYS A 105 -13.92 1.55 -6.37
N LYS A 106 -13.42 1.00 -7.48
CA LYS A 106 -12.53 -0.18 -7.47
C LYS A 106 -11.25 0.05 -6.65
N LEU A 107 -10.63 1.22 -6.77
CA LEU A 107 -9.42 1.53 -5.97
C LEU A 107 -9.74 1.64 -4.47
N ASN A 108 -10.88 2.22 -4.09
CA ASN A 108 -11.30 2.32 -2.70
C ASN A 108 -11.62 0.94 -2.10
N ASP A 109 -12.31 0.09 -2.84
CA ASP A 109 -12.60 -1.28 -2.43
C ASP A 109 -11.29 -2.08 -2.27
N ALA A 110 -10.36 -1.93 -3.20
CA ALA A 110 -9.07 -2.60 -3.16
C ALA A 110 -8.21 -2.18 -1.96
N ILE A 111 -8.12 -0.87 -1.65
CA ILE A 111 -7.33 -0.42 -0.50
C ILE A 111 -7.98 -0.82 0.82
N LYS A 112 -9.31 -0.77 0.93
CA LYS A 112 -10.04 -1.23 2.11
C LYS A 112 -9.76 -2.71 2.37
N THR A 113 -9.80 -3.53 1.33
CA THR A 113 -9.53 -4.97 1.40
C THR A 113 -8.06 -5.25 1.75
N ALA A 114 -7.11 -4.53 1.12
CA ALA A 114 -5.70 -4.65 1.46
C ALA A 114 -5.43 -4.35 2.94
N THR A 115 -6.02 -3.27 3.47
CA THR A 115 -5.88 -2.86 4.87
C THR A 115 -6.40 -3.96 5.82
N ALA A 116 -7.53 -4.58 5.50
CA ALA A 116 -8.06 -5.69 6.31
C ALA A 116 -7.07 -6.86 6.38
N PHE A 117 -6.49 -7.27 5.23
CA PHE A 117 -5.49 -8.33 5.18
C PHE A 117 -4.21 -7.97 5.95
N PHE A 118 -3.73 -6.71 5.86
CA PHE A 118 -2.57 -6.25 6.63
C PHE A 118 -2.83 -6.26 8.13
N THR A 119 -4.02 -5.81 8.56
CA THR A 119 -4.42 -5.87 9.97
C THR A 119 -4.46 -7.31 10.48
N GLY A 120 -4.96 -8.24 9.66
CA GLY A 120 -4.92 -9.67 9.99
C GLY A 120 -3.50 -10.20 10.12
N ALA A 121 -2.62 -9.90 9.17
CA ALA A 121 -1.21 -10.32 9.21
C ALA A 121 -0.48 -9.76 10.45
N GLU A 122 -0.66 -8.46 10.74
CA GLU A 122 -0.13 -7.81 11.94
C GLU A 122 -0.56 -8.55 13.21
N ARG A 123 -1.84 -8.84 13.36
CA ARG A 123 -2.37 -9.51 14.55
C ARG A 123 -1.81 -10.92 14.73
N PHE A 124 -1.75 -11.72 13.68
CA PHE A 124 -1.15 -13.06 13.76
C PHE A 124 0.34 -13.00 14.12
N LEU A 125 1.08 -12.04 13.59
CA LEU A 125 2.48 -11.84 13.98
C LEU A 125 2.60 -11.47 15.46
N MET A 126 1.72 -10.62 15.97
CA MET A 126 1.75 -10.22 17.38
C MET A 126 1.28 -11.32 18.32
N THR A 127 0.17 -12.00 18.01
CA THR A 127 -0.45 -12.99 18.92
C THR A 127 0.26 -14.34 18.89
N ASP A 128 0.59 -14.84 17.70
CA ASP A 128 1.09 -16.19 17.54
C ASP A 128 2.62 -16.28 17.54
N ARG A 129 3.28 -15.17 17.18
CA ARG A 129 4.76 -15.09 17.12
C ARG A 129 5.36 -14.22 18.21
N GLY A 130 4.54 -13.50 18.97
CA GLY A 130 5.03 -12.58 20.02
C GLY A 130 5.86 -11.42 19.48
N ILE A 131 5.65 -11.03 18.21
CA ILE A 131 6.38 -9.96 17.56
C ILE A 131 5.81 -8.60 17.99
N GLU A 132 6.66 -7.66 18.31
CA GLU A 132 6.23 -6.29 18.59
C GLU A 132 5.57 -5.66 17.35
N ARG A 133 4.60 -4.78 17.57
CA ARG A 133 3.80 -4.18 16.50
C ARG A 133 4.63 -3.52 15.40
N ILE A 134 5.66 -2.77 15.79
CA ILE A 134 6.52 -2.06 14.82
C ILE A 134 7.25 -3.04 13.90
N ASP A 135 7.72 -4.15 14.45
CA ASP A 135 8.41 -5.19 13.70
C ASP A 135 7.42 -6.01 12.85
N ALA A 136 6.22 -6.27 13.37
CA ALA A 136 5.16 -6.93 12.61
C ALA A 136 4.80 -6.13 11.34
N VAL A 137 4.72 -4.79 11.45
CA VAL A 137 4.49 -3.89 10.30
C VAL A 137 5.61 -4.00 9.26
N LEU A 138 6.88 -4.03 9.68
CA LEU A 138 8.01 -4.18 8.77
C LEU A 138 7.96 -5.53 8.04
N ILE A 139 7.69 -6.60 8.77
CA ILE A 139 7.65 -7.98 8.25
C ILE A 139 6.56 -8.14 7.19
N TYR A 140 5.31 -7.78 7.51
CA TYR A 140 4.24 -7.97 6.52
C TYR A 140 4.37 -7.02 5.33
N ASN A 141 4.91 -5.82 5.52
CA ASN A 141 5.18 -4.90 4.42
C ASN A 141 6.22 -5.44 3.44
N GLU A 142 7.30 -6.03 3.93
CA GLU A 142 8.30 -6.67 3.07
C GLU A 142 7.66 -7.77 2.21
N GLN A 143 6.89 -8.65 2.82
CA GLN A 143 6.23 -9.76 2.12
C GLN A 143 5.15 -9.29 1.14
N SER A 144 4.41 -8.25 1.49
CA SER A 144 3.41 -7.66 0.61
C SER A 144 4.03 -6.97 -0.60
N ARG A 145 5.13 -6.23 -0.41
CA ARG A 145 5.90 -5.60 -1.49
C ARG A 145 6.45 -6.65 -2.45
N ALA A 146 7.03 -7.73 -1.94
CA ALA A 146 7.55 -8.82 -2.77
C ALA A 146 6.49 -9.43 -3.72
N VAL A 147 5.21 -9.41 -3.34
CA VAL A 147 4.10 -9.80 -4.23
C VAL A 147 3.74 -8.67 -5.18
N ALA A 148 3.52 -7.45 -4.66
CA ALA A 148 3.10 -6.30 -5.45
C ALA A 148 4.08 -5.96 -6.59
N ASP A 149 5.39 -6.10 -6.35
CA ASP A 149 6.43 -5.79 -7.33
C ASP A 149 6.45 -6.75 -8.53
N ARG A 150 6.02 -7.99 -8.34
CA ARG A 150 5.89 -8.99 -9.40
C ARG A 150 4.68 -8.79 -10.28
N ILE A 151 3.64 -8.13 -9.78
CA ILE A 151 2.37 -7.91 -10.46
C ILE A 151 2.50 -6.65 -11.33
N LYS A 152 2.24 -6.76 -12.63
CA LYS A 152 2.35 -5.62 -13.58
C LYS A 152 1.01 -5.21 -14.20
N THR A 153 0.00 -6.08 -14.18
CA THR A 153 -1.30 -5.85 -14.81
C THR A 153 -2.46 -6.12 -13.84
N ILE A 154 -3.63 -5.59 -14.17
CA ILE A 154 -4.85 -5.84 -13.39
C ILE A 154 -5.20 -7.33 -13.38
N ASP A 155 -5.13 -8.00 -14.52
CA ASP A 155 -5.45 -9.43 -14.61
C ASP A 155 -4.52 -10.28 -13.75
N ALA A 156 -3.22 -9.95 -13.72
CA ALA A 156 -2.27 -10.62 -12.86
C ALA A 156 -2.58 -10.37 -11.37
N ALA A 157 -3.01 -9.15 -11.01
CA ALA A 157 -3.40 -8.82 -9.65
C ALA A 157 -4.69 -9.54 -9.22
N LEU A 158 -5.70 -9.57 -10.09
CA LEU A 158 -6.95 -10.32 -9.85
C LEU A 158 -6.68 -11.82 -9.72
N SER A 159 -5.81 -12.36 -10.56
CA SER A 159 -5.40 -13.77 -10.47
C SER A 159 -4.71 -14.07 -9.14
N ALA A 160 -3.80 -13.21 -8.68
CA ALA A 160 -3.11 -13.34 -7.41
C ALA A 160 -4.07 -13.22 -6.21
N ALA A 161 -5.11 -12.39 -6.32
CA ALA A 161 -6.11 -12.17 -5.28
C ALA A 161 -7.22 -13.24 -5.26
N LYS A 162 -7.32 -14.10 -6.28
CA LYS A 162 -8.44 -15.02 -6.48
C LYS A 162 -8.75 -15.92 -5.29
N ALA A 163 -7.73 -16.40 -4.59
CA ALA A 163 -7.90 -17.29 -3.45
C ALA A 163 -8.07 -16.57 -2.10
N CYS A 164 -7.87 -15.26 -2.07
CA CYS A 164 -7.87 -14.49 -0.82
C CYS A 164 -9.23 -14.45 -0.10
N PRO A 165 -10.38 -14.32 -0.78
CA PRO A 165 -11.67 -14.38 -0.10
C PRO A 165 -11.90 -15.72 0.63
N ALA A 166 -11.48 -16.85 0.05
CA ALA A 166 -11.59 -18.15 0.69
C ALA A 166 -10.65 -18.30 1.90
N LEU A 167 -9.47 -17.68 1.86
CA LEU A 167 -8.57 -17.62 3.03
C LEU A 167 -9.23 -16.88 4.19
N TYR A 168 -9.87 -15.76 3.90
CA TYR A 168 -10.61 -14.99 4.88
C TYR A 168 -11.78 -15.77 5.49
N GLN A 169 -12.62 -16.38 4.65
CA GLN A 169 -13.76 -17.18 5.09
C GLN A 169 -13.33 -18.35 5.99
N ALA A 170 -12.28 -19.07 5.58
CA ALA A 170 -11.75 -20.18 6.39
C ALA A 170 -11.29 -19.72 7.79
N CYS A 171 -10.75 -18.52 7.90
CA CYS A 171 -10.37 -17.93 9.18
C CYS A 171 -11.58 -17.60 10.06
N GLN A 172 -12.64 -17.05 9.47
CA GLN A 172 -13.89 -16.76 10.20
C GLN A 172 -14.58 -18.05 10.67
N ASP A 173 -14.66 -19.05 9.79
CA ASP A 173 -15.31 -20.34 10.09
C ASP A 173 -14.60 -21.07 11.24
N ALA A 174 -13.30 -20.91 11.38
CA ALA A 174 -12.54 -21.47 12.50
C ALA A 174 -12.68 -20.69 13.81
N HIS A 175 -13.44 -19.60 13.84
CA HIS A 175 -13.63 -18.73 15.01
C HIS A 175 -12.33 -18.24 15.66
N VAL A 176 -11.28 -18.05 14.87
CA VAL A 176 -10.01 -17.54 15.36
C VAL A 176 -10.18 -16.07 15.69
N LYS A 177 -9.94 -15.70 16.95
CA LYS A 177 -10.13 -14.33 17.45
C LYS A 177 -9.39 -13.28 16.61
N ALA A 178 -8.16 -13.57 16.19
CA ALA A 178 -7.38 -12.69 15.34
C ALA A 178 -8.08 -12.37 13.99
N CYS A 179 -8.85 -13.30 13.43
CA CYS A 179 -9.63 -13.07 12.22
C CYS A 179 -10.91 -12.28 12.48
N SER A 180 -11.66 -12.62 13.50
CA SER A 180 -12.93 -11.95 13.81
C SER A 180 -12.77 -10.47 14.15
N GLU A 181 -11.67 -10.11 14.80
CA GLU A 181 -11.37 -8.73 15.16
C GLU A 181 -10.69 -7.92 14.05
N ALA A 182 -9.88 -8.56 13.20
CA ALA A 182 -9.12 -7.87 12.15
C ALA A 182 -9.95 -7.59 10.90
N LEU A 183 -10.88 -8.46 10.63
CA LEU A 183 -11.57 -8.55 9.36
C LEU A 183 -13.09 -8.37 9.59
N ALA A 184 -13.46 -7.34 10.36
CA ALA A 184 -14.86 -6.92 10.38
C ALA A 184 -15.37 -6.81 8.92
N PRO A 185 -16.59 -7.29 8.61
CA PRO A 185 -17.02 -7.55 7.26
C PRO A 185 -16.79 -6.33 6.38
N ILE A 186 -16.03 -6.56 5.30
CA ILE A 186 -15.95 -5.64 4.20
C ILE A 186 -17.29 -5.79 3.47
N GLY A 187 -18.29 -5.03 3.96
CA GLY A 187 -19.61 -4.96 3.36
C GLY A 187 -19.61 -4.20 2.03
#